data_ebc28459c4d9b6158e94a0f59adee1c8
#
_entry.id   ebc28459c4d9b6158e94a0f59adee1c8
#
_cell.length_a   1.000
_cell.length_b   1.000
_cell.length_c   1.000
_cell.angle_alpha   90.00
_cell.angle_beta   90.00
_cell.angle_gamma   90.00
#
_symmetry.space_group_name_H-M   'P 1'
#
loop_
_entity.id
_entity.type
_entity.pdbx_description
1 polymer ?
#
loop_
_entity_poly.entity_id
_entity_poly.type
_entity_poly.pdbx_seq_one_letter_code
_entity_poly.pdbx_strand_id
1 'polypeptide(L)'
;SAFLAVAPVFFGNFEALEVTTTYEASTTKDYYVIDMGLVKRVTDLGDDMVVSSSLEARNEDVPETHQLRVFYPDSELMGLNATSIVLSYTTNDITRTILAEALKNVPDAPGGSLIGPNVSINSLSLSDDGRVYVDFSQEFVSEMNAGTSAESLILQGVVNTIGEYYVVQEVYLTVAGNPYESGH
;
A
#
# COMPACT_ATOMS: atom_id res chain seq x y z
N SER A 1 8.40 -14.14 -30.86
CA SER A 1 8.72 -13.11 -31.85
C SER A 1 8.32 -11.72 -31.33
N ALA A 2 8.95 -10.67 -31.83
CA ALA A 2 8.63 -9.29 -31.48
C ALA A 2 8.70 -8.39 -32.71
N PHE A 3 7.74 -7.46 -32.87
CA PHE A 3 7.71 -6.49 -33.97
C PHE A 3 6.85 -5.27 -33.60
N LEU A 4 6.99 -4.17 -34.38
CA LEU A 4 6.15 -2.99 -34.20
C LEU A 4 4.73 -3.23 -34.70
N ALA A 5 3.76 -2.83 -33.92
CA ALA A 5 2.33 -2.97 -34.20
C ALA A 5 1.55 -1.76 -33.65
N VAL A 6 0.28 -1.67 -34.00
CA VAL A 6 -0.63 -0.70 -33.38
C VAL A 6 -1.46 -1.42 -32.34
N ALA A 7 -1.39 -0.95 -31.08
CA ALA A 7 -2.21 -1.45 -29.99
C ALA A 7 -3.46 -0.59 -29.81
N PRO A 8 -4.65 -1.06 -30.20
CA PRO A 8 -5.89 -0.40 -29.86
C PRO A 8 -6.22 -0.69 -28.38
N VAL A 9 -6.38 0.37 -27.59
CA VAL A 9 -6.87 0.34 -26.23
C VAL A 9 -8.06 1.29 -26.10
N PHE A 10 -8.78 1.26 -24.98
CA PHE A 10 -10.02 1.98 -24.81
C PHE A 10 -9.91 3.50 -25.07
N PHE A 11 -8.80 4.14 -24.72
CA PHE A 11 -8.58 5.58 -24.86
C PHE A 11 -7.70 5.98 -26.05
N GLY A 12 -7.38 5.06 -26.97
CA GLY A 12 -6.63 5.41 -28.18
C GLY A 12 -5.91 4.26 -28.86
N ASN A 13 -5.18 4.61 -29.92
CA ASN A 13 -4.31 3.71 -30.66
C ASN A 13 -2.87 4.16 -30.45
N PHE A 14 -2.01 3.24 -30.08
CA PHE A 14 -0.61 3.51 -29.77
C PHE A 14 0.31 2.64 -30.61
N GLU A 15 1.44 3.20 -31.02
CA GLU A 15 2.55 2.41 -31.54
C GLU A 15 3.14 1.57 -30.40
N ALA A 16 3.17 0.26 -30.60
CA ALA A 16 3.53 -0.68 -29.57
C ALA A 16 4.52 -1.73 -30.08
N LEU A 17 5.34 -2.26 -29.19
CA LEU A 17 6.09 -3.47 -29.40
C LEU A 17 5.16 -4.67 -29.12
N GLU A 18 4.78 -5.42 -30.16
CA GLU A 18 4.08 -6.69 -30.00
C GLU A 18 5.09 -7.80 -29.71
N VAL A 19 4.91 -8.50 -28.61
CA VAL A 19 5.67 -9.68 -28.23
C VAL A 19 4.76 -10.89 -28.29
N THR A 20 5.04 -11.83 -29.18
CA THR A 20 4.28 -13.08 -29.32
C THR A 20 5.03 -14.22 -28.64
N THR A 21 4.36 -14.88 -27.72
CA THR A 21 4.80 -16.10 -27.03
C THR A 21 3.84 -17.22 -27.33
N THR A 22 4.38 -18.37 -27.77
CA THR A 22 3.58 -19.59 -28.02
C THR A 22 4.03 -20.67 -27.05
N TYR A 23 3.09 -21.26 -26.34
CA TYR A 23 3.31 -22.37 -25.45
C TYR A 23 2.23 -23.43 -25.68
N GLU A 24 2.64 -24.64 -26.07
CA GLU A 24 1.72 -25.74 -26.44
C GLU A 24 0.67 -25.29 -27.47
N ALA A 25 -0.61 -25.34 -27.11
CA ALA A 25 -1.73 -24.94 -27.96
C ALA A 25 -2.14 -23.48 -27.82
N SER A 26 -1.48 -22.71 -26.94
CA SER A 26 -1.84 -21.33 -26.68
C SER A 26 -0.86 -20.34 -27.29
N THR A 27 -1.37 -19.18 -27.73
CA THR A 27 -0.55 -18.07 -28.23
C THR A 27 -0.95 -16.78 -27.54
N THR A 28 0.02 -16.14 -26.88
CA THR A 28 -0.17 -14.85 -26.20
C THR A 28 0.53 -13.74 -26.98
N LYS A 29 -0.18 -12.64 -27.20
CA LYS A 29 0.34 -11.39 -27.76
C LYS A 29 0.27 -10.30 -26.71
N ASP A 30 1.43 -9.77 -26.33
CA ASP A 30 1.61 -8.67 -25.40
C ASP A 30 2.00 -7.41 -26.17
N TYR A 31 1.34 -6.29 -25.89
CA TYR A 31 1.58 -5.00 -26.51
C TYR A 31 2.16 -4.03 -25.49
N TYR A 32 3.40 -3.63 -25.73
CA TYR A 32 4.13 -2.69 -24.85
C TYR A 32 4.29 -1.35 -25.53
N VAL A 33 3.86 -0.28 -24.88
CA VAL A 33 4.01 1.10 -25.31
C VAL A 33 5.10 1.78 -24.47
N ILE A 34 5.92 2.61 -25.09
CA ILE A 34 6.95 3.40 -24.40
C ILE A 34 6.27 4.24 -23.32
N ASP A 35 6.87 4.30 -22.14
CA ASP A 35 6.42 5.03 -20.95
C ASP A 35 5.07 4.58 -20.35
N MET A 36 4.43 3.56 -20.94
CA MET A 36 3.19 2.97 -20.40
C MET A 36 3.36 1.51 -19.94
N GLY A 37 4.32 0.79 -20.51
CA GLY A 37 4.48 -0.64 -20.26
C GLY A 37 3.48 -1.48 -21.05
N LEU A 38 3.00 -2.58 -20.43
CA LEU A 38 2.00 -3.48 -21.04
C LEU A 38 0.63 -2.80 -21.09
N VAL A 39 0.14 -2.52 -22.29
CA VAL A 39 -1.16 -1.87 -22.49
C VAL A 39 -2.26 -2.82 -22.95
N LYS A 40 -1.89 -3.97 -23.54
CA LYS A 40 -2.85 -4.96 -24.01
C LYS A 40 -2.21 -6.36 -24.01
N ARG A 41 -3.00 -7.34 -23.64
CA ARG A 41 -2.69 -8.77 -23.80
C ARG A 41 -3.84 -9.47 -24.48
N VAL A 42 -3.52 -10.33 -25.42
CA VAL A 42 -4.48 -11.20 -26.09
C VAL A 42 -3.93 -12.62 -26.05
N THR A 43 -4.68 -13.53 -25.45
CA THR A 43 -4.31 -14.95 -25.39
C THR A 43 -5.34 -15.77 -26.14
N ASP A 44 -4.88 -16.45 -27.18
CA ASP A 44 -5.62 -17.47 -27.89
C ASP A 44 -5.31 -18.82 -27.22
N LEU A 45 -6.33 -19.45 -26.69
CA LEU A 45 -6.25 -20.72 -25.96
C LEU A 45 -6.58 -21.94 -26.86
N GLY A 46 -6.86 -21.68 -28.17
CA GLY A 46 -7.39 -22.69 -29.07
C GLY A 46 -8.90 -22.84 -28.94
N ASP A 47 -9.49 -23.71 -29.80
CA ASP A 47 -10.93 -24.00 -29.80
C ASP A 47 -11.83 -22.75 -29.84
N ASP A 48 -11.43 -21.69 -30.59
CA ASP A 48 -12.10 -20.41 -30.72
C ASP A 48 -12.19 -19.62 -29.41
N MET A 49 -11.41 -19.99 -28.39
CA MET A 49 -11.36 -19.27 -27.12
C MET A 49 -10.26 -18.24 -27.07
N VAL A 50 -10.64 -16.95 -27.07
CA VAL A 50 -9.72 -15.81 -26.96
C VAL A 50 -10.04 -14.99 -25.73
N VAL A 51 -9.02 -14.77 -24.90
CA VAL A 51 -9.08 -13.89 -23.73
C VAL A 51 -8.26 -12.64 -23.98
N SER A 52 -8.82 -11.46 -23.72
CA SER A 52 -8.08 -10.21 -23.85
C SER A 52 -8.23 -9.32 -22.61
N SER A 53 -7.14 -8.64 -22.26
CA SER A 53 -7.13 -7.56 -21.29
C SER A 53 -6.48 -6.34 -21.92
N SER A 54 -6.97 -5.15 -21.60
CA SER A 54 -6.40 -3.90 -22.09
C SER A 54 -6.43 -2.85 -20.99
N LEU A 55 -5.45 -1.92 -21.06
CA LEU A 55 -5.44 -0.75 -20.19
C LEU A 55 -6.67 0.11 -20.48
N GLU A 56 -7.47 0.36 -19.46
CA GLU A 56 -8.74 1.09 -19.60
C GLU A 56 -8.53 2.60 -19.53
N ALA A 57 -7.66 3.05 -18.64
CA ALA A 57 -7.34 4.46 -18.47
C ALA A 57 -5.91 4.63 -17.96
N ARG A 58 -5.31 5.79 -18.26
CA ARG A 58 -4.07 6.27 -17.69
C ARG A 58 -4.31 7.67 -17.13
N ASN A 59 -4.10 7.82 -15.85
CA ASN A 59 -4.14 9.12 -15.20
C ASN A 59 -2.71 9.51 -14.80
N GLU A 60 -2.28 10.70 -15.26
CA GLU A 60 -0.99 11.27 -14.88
C GLU A 60 -1.23 12.41 -13.88
N ASP A 61 -0.38 12.51 -12.88
CA ASP A 61 -0.42 13.57 -11.86
C ASP A 61 -1.78 13.71 -11.13
N VAL A 62 -2.62 12.68 -11.21
CA VAL A 62 -3.87 12.62 -10.45
C VAL A 62 -3.59 11.96 -9.12
N PRO A 63 -3.89 12.64 -8.00
CA PRO A 63 -3.72 12.03 -6.68
C PRO A 63 -4.60 10.80 -6.52
N GLU A 64 -4.03 9.73 -6.01
CA GLU A 64 -4.81 8.58 -5.53
C GLU A 64 -5.39 8.90 -4.16
N THR A 65 -6.66 8.58 -3.97
CA THR A 65 -7.39 8.82 -2.71
C THR A 65 -7.61 7.50 -2.00
N HIS A 66 -7.17 7.43 -0.74
CA HIS A 66 -7.31 6.27 0.12
C HIS A 66 -8.09 6.62 1.37
N GLN A 67 -9.01 5.75 1.75
CA GLN A 67 -9.70 5.82 3.02
C GLN A 67 -9.13 4.76 3.96
N LEU A 68 -8.65 5.21 5.12
CA LEU A 68 -8.11 4.34 6.16
C LEU A 68 -8.93 4.49 7.43
N ARG A 69 -9.09 3.40 8.14
CA ARG A 69 -9.58 3.42 9.50
C ARG A 69 -8.41 3.38 10.47
N VAL A 70 -8.30 4.41 11.31
CA VAL A 70 -7.21 4.56 12.28
C VAL A 70 -7.74 4.35 13.67
N PHE A 71 -7.08 3.49 14.43
CA PHE A 71 -7.39 3.21 15.83
C PHE A 71 -6.49 4.05 16.73
N TYR A 72 -7.07 4.61 17.79
CA TYR A 72 -6.35 5.50 18.71
C TYR A 72 -6.90 5.36 20.14
N PRO A 73 -6.08 5.62 21.17
CA PRO A 73 -6.53 5.59 22.56
C PRO A 73 -7.67 6.56 22.83
N ASP A 74 -8.64 6.15 23.61
CA ASP A 74 -9.65 7.05 24.13
C ASP A 74 -9.04 8.04 25.15
N SER A 75 -9.78 9.10 25.49
CA SER A 75 -9.32 10.16 26.40
C SER A 75 -9.08 9.67 27.85
N GLU A 76 -9.67 8.55 28.21
CA GLU A 76 -9.56 7.96 29.57
C GLU A 76 -8.50 6.86 29.63
N LEU A 77 -7.86 6.53 28.50
CA LEU A 77 -6.88 5.43 28.34
C LEU A 77 -7.42 4.06 28.80
N MET A 78 -8.71 3.84 28.56
CA MET A 78 -9.41 2.60 28.89
C MET A 78 -9.58 1.67 27.70
N GLY A 79 -9.41 2.18 26.46
CA GLY A 79 -9.59 1.41 25.25
C GLY A 79 -9.20 2.18 24.00
N LEU A 80 -9.58 1.62 22.84
CA LEU A 80 -9.37 2.24 21.54
C LEU A 80 -10.69 2.72 20.93
N ASN A 81 -10.65 3.92 20.40
CA ASN A 81 -11.60 4.43 19.44
C ASN A 81 -11.10 4.21 18.01
N ALA A 82 -11.91 4.49 17.01
CA ALA A 82 -11.52 4.47 15.61
C ALA A 82 -12.16 5.62 14.84
N THR A 83 -11.41 6.19 13.90
CA THR A 83 -11.91 7.20 12.95
C THR A 83 -11.50 6.85 11.54
N SER A 84 -12.24 7.36 10.54
CA SER A 84 -11.90 7.20 9.13
C SER A 84 -11.21 8.46 8.63
N ILE A 85 -10.03 8.29 8.05
CA ILE A 85 -9.22 9.36 7.46
C ILE A 85 -9.17 9.15 5.95
N VAL A 86 -9.36 10.23 5.19
CA VAL A 86 -9.21 10.24 3.74
C VAL A 86 -7.93 11.00 3.40
N LEU A 87 -7.02 10.33 2.71
CA LEU A 87 -5.74 10.87 2.29
C LEU A 87 -5.59 10.80 0.78
N SER A 88 -4.91 11.76 0.20
CA SER A 88 -4.72 11.88 -1.24
C SER A 88 -3.25 12.16 -1.57
N TYR A 89 -2.63 11.34 -2.42
CA TYR A 89 -1.21 11.40 -2.72
C TYR A 89 -0.89 11.18 -4.19
N THR A 90 0.18 11.84 -4.65
CA THR A 90 0.88 11.60 -5.90
C THR A 90 2.28 11.09 -5.59
N THR A 91 2.44 9.80 -5.31
CA THR A 91 3.75 9.20 -5.02
C THR A 91 3.80 7.74 -5.45
N ASN A 92 4.99 7.24 -5.75
CA ASN A 92 5.21 5.82 -6.05
C ASN A 92 5.37 4.95 -4.80
N ASP A 93 5.56 5.56 -3.62
CA ASP A 93 5.66 4.88 -2.33
C ASP A 93 4.40 5.14 -1.49
N ILE A 94 3.28 4.80 -2.06
CA ILE A 94 1.96 5.18 -1.55
C ILE A 94 1.72 4.57 -0.17
N THR A 95 1.93 3.27 0.00
CA THR A 95 1.50 2.56 1.20
C THR A 95 2.21 3.03 2.47
N ARG A 96 3.55 3.15 2.45
CA ARG A 96 4.30 3.63 3.62
C ARG A 96 3.95 5.06 3.96
N THR A 97 3.85 5.91 2.93
CA THR A 97 3.50 7.33 3.08
C THR A 97 2.11 7.49 3.66
N ILE A 98 1.11 6.80 3.09
CA ILE A 98 -0.28 6.88 3.54
C ILE A 98 -0.41 6.43 5.00
N LEU A 99 0.18 5.29 5.36
CA LEU A 99 0.10 4.78 6.73
C LEU A 99 0.81 5.70 7.72
N ALA A 100 2.01 6.18 7.39
CA ALA A 100 2.73 7.11 8.26
C ALA A 100 1.95 8.41 8.47
N GLU A 101 1.42 9.00 7.42
CA GLU A 101 0.64 10.25 7.50
C GLU A 101 -0.71 10.05 8.21
N ALA A 102 -1.37 8.92 8.00
CA ALA A 102 -2.59 8.59 8.74
C ALA A 102 -2.35 8.51 10.25
N LEU A 103 -1.24 7.88 10.67
CA LEU A 103 -0.87 7.76 12.07
C LEU A 103 -0.42 9.10 12.70
N LYS A 104 0.14 10.02 11.90
CA LYS A 104 0.55 11.37 12.33
C LYS A 104 -0.62 12.35 12.43
N ASN A 105 -1.69 12.12 11.68
CA ASN A 105 -2.81 13.04 11.55
C ASN A 105 -4.13 12.34 11.92
N VAL A 106 -4.39 12.21 13.20
CA VAL A 106 -5.60 11.60 13.77
C VAL A 106 -6.40 12.67 14.53
N PRO A 107 -7.25 13.46 13.86
CA PRO A 107 -7.89 14.63 14.45
C PRO A 107 -8.68 14.35 15.73
N ASP A 108 -9.26 13.16 15.82
CA ASP A 108 -10.08 12.74 16.95
C ASP A 108 -9.27 12.14 18.12
N ALA A 109 -7.96 11.89 17.90
CA ALA A 109 -7.11 11.38 18.97
C ALA A 109 -6.71 12.48 19.96
N PRO A 110 -6.51 12.15 21.25
CA PRO A 110 -5.86 13.06 22.19
C PRO A 110 -4.49 13.49 21.66
N GLY A 111 -4.30 14.81 21.45
CA GLY A 111 -3.09 15.35 20.84
C GLY A 111 -3.04 15.35 19.29
N GLY A 112 -4.07 14.83 18.61
CA GLY A 112 -4.21 14.92 17.16
C GLY A 112 -3.32 13.96 16.36
N SER A 113 -2.57 13.08 17.02
CA SER A 113 -1.67 12.11 16.38
C SER A 113 -1.51 10.85 17.22
N LEU A 114 -1.12 9.75 16.58
CA LEU A 114 -0.80 8.49 17.24
C LEU A 114 0.72 8.28 17.35
N ILE A 115 1.48 8.84 16.41
CA ILE A 115 2.95 8.80 16.38
C ILE A 115 3.52 10.20 16.22
N GLY A 116 4.80 10.37 16.60
CA GLY A 116 5.50 11.65 16.50
C GLY A 116 5.70 12.15 15.07
N PRO A 117 5.90 13.46 14.87
CA PRO A 117 5.97 14.06 13.54
C PRO A 117 7.19 13.59 12.73
N ASN A 118 8.30 13.23 13.38
CA ASN A 118 9.53 12.79 12.71
C ASN A 118 9.61 11.28 12.52
N VAL A 119 8.64 10.52 13.04
CA VAL A 119 8.57 9.07 12.83
C VAL A 119 8.40 8.76 11.36
N SER A 120 9.14 7.78 10.86
CA SER A 120 8.98 7.25 9.51
C SER A 120 8.83 5.73 9.54
N ILE A 121 8.21 5.18 8.48
CA ILE A 121 8.20 3.74 8.23
C ILE A 121 9.38 3.44 7.31
N ASN A 122 10.39 2.75 7.83
CA ASN A 122 11.60 2.37 7.09
C ASN A 122 11.30 1.25 6.08
N SER A 123 10.55 0.24 6.53
CA SER A 123 10.12 -0.86 5.67
C SER A 123 8.73 -1.35 6.05
N LEU A 124 8.02 -1.88 5.07
CA LEU A 124 6.68 -2.42 5.22
C LEU A 124 6.47 -3.51 4.17
N SER A 125 6.15 -4.71 4.62
CA SER A 125 5.94 -5.83 3.72
C SER A 125 4.88 -6.79 4.24
N LEU A 126 4.05 -7.30 3.32
CA LEU A 126 3.18 -8.45 3.57
C LEU A 126 3.96 -9.71 3.18
N SER A 127 4.08 -10.64 4.09
CA SER A 127 4.73 -11.93 3.87
C SER A 127 3.74 -12.99 3.38
N ASP A 128 4.25 -14.02 2.72
CA ASP A 128 3.47 -15.14 2.19
C ASP A 128 2.76 -15.95 3.30
N ASP A 129 3.23 -15.83 4.55
CA ASP A 129 2.59 -16.45 5.72
C ASP A 129 1.40 -15.65 6.28
N GLY A 130 1.01 -14.55 5.62
CA GLY A 130 -0.12 -13.72 6.00
C GLY A 130 0.15 -12.75 7.16
N ARG A 131 1.44 -12.42 7.40
CA ARG A 131 1.86 -11.43 8.40
C ARG A 131 2.35 -10.17 7.74
N VAL A 132 2.13 -9.04 8.39
CA VAL A 132 2.77 -7.77 8.01
C VAL A 132 3.96 -7.50 8.91
N TYR A 133 5.08 -7.20 8.30
CA TYR A 133 6.30 -6.73 8.97
C TYR A 133 6.44 -5.23 8.72
N VAL A 134 6.49 -4.46 9.81
CA VAL A 134 6.68 -3.01 9.76
C VAL A 134 7.89 -2.63 10.62
N ASP A 135 8.80 -1.85 10.04
CA ASP A 135 9.93 -1.27 10.74
C ASP A 135 9.79 0.25 10.79
N PHE A 136 9.74 0.79 11.99
CA PHE A 136 9.71 2.23 12.22
C PHE A 136 11.12 2.77 12.47
N SER A 137 11.30 4.05 12.22
CA SER A 137 12.51 4.77 12.60
C SER A 137 12.63 4.89 14.13
N GLN A 138 13.84 5.22 14.62
CA GLN A 138 14.14 5.32 16.06
C GLN A 138 13.26 6.35 16.77
N GLU A 139 12.77 7.35 16.04
CA GLU A 139 11.88 8.40 16.54
C GLU A 139 10.55 7.83 17.07
N PHE A 140 10.15 6.63 16.61
CA PHE A 140 8.96 5.96 17.12
C PHE A 140 9.02 5.76 18.65
N VAL A 141 10.18 5.42 19.18
CA VAL A 141 10.41 5.29 20.64
C VAL A 141 10.72 6.65 21.25
N SER A 142 11.66 7.41 20.67
CA SER A 142 12.15 8.64 21.29
C SER A 142 11.14 9.78 21.33
N GLU A 143 10.16 9.78 20.41
CA GLU A 143 9.06 10.76 20.40
C GLU A 143 7.79 10.26 21.08
N MET A 144 7.74 8.99 21.47
CA MET A 144 6.61 8.43 22.22
C MET A 144 6.64 8.93 23.66
N ASN A 145 6.13 10.14 23.86
CA ASN A 145 6.06 10.76 25.19
C ASN A 145 4.78 10.32 25.92
N ALA A 146 4.68 9.03 26.25
CA ALA A 146 3.50 8.41 26.86
C ALA A 146 3.92 7.54 28.03
N GLY A 147 3.13 7.55 29.10
CA GLY A 147 3.30 6.57 30.18
C GLY A 147 2.87 5.16 29.72
N THR A 148 3.26 4.14 30.49
CA THR A 148 3.11 2.70 30.13
C THR A 148 1.73 2.30 29.64
N SER A 149 0.65 2.82 30.24
CA SER A 149 -0.72 2.50 29.82
C SER A 149 -1.05 3.10 28.44
N ALA A 150 -0.65 4.34 28.20
CA ALA A 150 -0.85 5.02 26.92
C ALA A 150 0.02 4.39 25.83
N GLU A 151 1.27 4.04 26.14
CA GLU A 151 2.18 3.33 25.22
C GLU A 151 1.55 2.04 24.70
N SER A 152 1.02 1.18 25.56
CA SER A 152 0.37 -0.06 25.17
C SER A 152 -0.82 0.17 24.22
N LEU A 153 -1.62 1.20 24.47
CA LEU A 153 -2.76 1.54 23.62
C LEU A 153 -2.32 2.16 22.30
N ILE A 154 -1.27 2.96 22.27
CA ILE A 154 -0.68 3.51 21.05
C ILE A 154 -0.17 2.37 20.16
N LEU A 155 0.60 1.43 20.73
CA LEU A 155 1.08 0.26 20.00
C LEU A 155 -0.07 -0.56 19.43
N GLN A 156 -1.10 -0.81 20.23
CA GLN A 156 -2.29 -1.53 19.79
C GLN A 156 -3.04 -0.76 18.68
N GLY A 157 -3.14 0.56 18.76
CA GLY A 157 -3.71 1.41 17.74
C GLY A 157 -2.96 1.32 16.41
N VAL A 158 -1.63 1.40 16.45
CA VAL A 158 -0.75 1.25 15.28
C VAL A 158 -0.93 -0.13 14.64
N VAL A 159 -0.83 -1.18 15.44
CA VAL A 159 -0.95 -2.58 14.95
C VAL A 159 -2.33 -2.84 14.35
N ASN A 160 -3.40 -2.39 15.01
CA ASN A 160 -4.76 -2.56 14.51
C ASN A 160 -4.99 -1.78 13.20
N THR A 161 -4.45 -0.56 13.09
CA THR A 161 -4.55 0.25 11.87
C THR A 161 -3.86 -0.44 10.68
N ILE A 162 -2.64 -0.92 10.89
CA ILE A 162 -1.89 -1.62 9.84
C ILE A 162 -2.53 -2.98 9.52
N GLY A 163 -2.96 -3.71 10.53
CA GLY A 163 -3.63 -5.01 10.38
C GLY A 163 -4.93 -4.90 9.59
N GLU A 164 -5.75 -3.88 9.87
CA GLU A 164 -6.98 -3.64 9.13
C GLU A 164 -6.71 -3.23 7.67
N TYR A 165 -5.72 -2.38 7.44
CA TYR A 165 -5.33 -1.97 6.08
C TYR A 165 -4.94 -3.17 5.20
N TYR A 166 -4.18 -4.12 5.74
CA TYR A 166 -3.75 -5.32 5.02
C TYR A 166 -4.71 -6.51 5.13
N VAL A 167 -5.77 -6.37 5.94
CA VAL A 167 -6.72 -7.46 6.23
C VAL A 167 -6.00 -8.69 6.81
N VAL A 168 -5.09 -8.46 7.76
CA VAL A 168 -4.33 -9.51 8.45
C VAL A 168 -4.57 -9.46 9.95
N GLN A 169 -4.27 -10.57 10.64
CA GLN A 169 -4.44 -10.67 12.10
C GLN A 169 -3.13 -10.51 12.87
N GLU A 170 -2.00 -10.54 12.17
CA GLU A 170 -0.68 -10.46 12.79
C GLU A 170 0.17 -9.37 12.14
N VAL A 171 0.65 -8.43 12.95
CA VAL A 171 1.60 -7.39 12.56
C VAL A 171 2.82 -7.49 13.45
N TYR A 172 3.98 -7.70 12.85
CA TYR A 172 5.26 -7.73 13.53
C TYR A 172 5.94 -6.36 13.43
N LEU A 173 6.12 -5.71 14.57
CA LEU A 173 6.65 -4.35 14.64
C LEU A 173 8.09 -4.36 15.15
N THR A 174 8.95 -3.70 14.40
CA THR A 174 10.34 -3.41 14.76
C THR A 174 10.62 -1.91 14.76
N VAL A 175 11.69 -1.50 15.43
CA VAL A 175 12.18 -0.12 15.44
C VAL A 175 13.67 -0.16 15.13
N ALA A 176 14.08 0.54 14.08
CA ALA A 176 15.46 0.54 13.59
C ALA A 176 16.04 -0.89 13.41
N GLY A 177 15.21 -1.81 12.91
CA GLY A 177 15.56 -3.20 12.64
C GLY A 177 15.55 -4.12 13.86
N ASN A 178 15.22 -3.63 15.05
CA ASN A 178 15.17 -4.43 16.29
C ASN A 178 13.71 -4.64 16.76
N PRO A 179 13.39 -5.74 17.44
CA PRO A 179 12.10 -5.88 18.10
C PRO A 179 11.82 -4.67 18.97
N TYR A 180 10.54 -4.27 19.02
CA TYR A 180 10.16 -3.15 19.86
C TYR A 180 10.49 -3.43 21.32
N GLU A 181 11.18 -2.50 21.96
CA GLU A 181 11.42 -2.46 23.40
C GLU A 181 10.87 -1.17 23.97
N SER A 182 10.11 -1.26 25.06
CA SER A 182 9.57 -0.08 25.75
C SER A 182 10.68 0.86 26.20
N GLY A 183 10.48 2.15 25.98
CA GLY A 183 11.40 3.20 26.45
C GLY A 183 11.30 3.52 27.95
N HIS A 184 10.48 2.78 28.70
CA HIS A 184 10.20 2.97 30.13
C HIS A 184 10.56 1.78 30.99
#